data_dee0bc664bd766f24513e1a7e755e646
#
_entry.id   dee0bc664bd766f24513e1a7e755e646
#
_cell.length_a   1.000
_cell.length_b   1.000
_cell.length_c   1.000
_cell.angle_alpha   90.00
_cell.angle_beta   90.00
_cell.angle_gamma   90.00
#
_symmetry.space_group_name_H-M   'P 1'
#
loop_
_entity.id
_entity.type
_entity.pdbx_description
1 polymer ?
#
loop_
_entity_poly.entity_id
_entity_poly.type
_entity_poly.pdbx_seq_one_letter_code
_entity_poly.pdbx_strand_id
1 'polypeptide(L)'
;PGPRIPMAPQLPILLDEVCCFFPELKIVTRHGGEPWTELMVKMLLKFPNLYYSTSAFAPKYYPKDILDFANTRGADKIIHAGYWAAGLTLDRIHAELPTVPLRDEVWPKFLRENANRVFGQAGIA
;
A
#
# COMPACT_ATOMS: atom_id res chain seq x y z
N PRO A 1 -18.11 -1.05 -5.66
CA PRO A 1 -18.59 0.08 -6.43
C PRO A 1 -18.10 1.38 -5.82
N GLY A 2 -17.23 2.08 -6.53
CA GLY A 2 -16.75 3.41 -6.17
C GLY A 2 -17.66 4.51 -6.67
N PRO A 3 -17.33 5.80 -6.41
CA PRO A 3 -18.07 6.92 -6.96
C PRO A 3 -18.05 6.92 -8.49
N ARG A 4 -19.03 7.54 -9.10
CA ARG A 4 -19.12 7.68 -10.56
C ARG A 4 -18.11 8.71 -11.08
N ILE A 5 -16.84 8.32 -11.10
CA ILE A 5 -15.73 9.11 -11.65
C ILE A 5 -14.98 8.29 -12.71
N PRO A 6 -14.37 8.93 -13.70
CA PRO A 6 -13.53 8.25 -14.68
C PRO A 6 -12.34 7.54 -14.00
N MET A 7 -11.95 6.39 -14.51
CA MET A 7 -10.82 5.62 -13.96
C MET A 7 -9.44 6.16 -14.42
N ALA A 8 -9.36 6.78 -15.59
CA ALA A 8 -8.10 7.24 -16.14
C ALA A 8 -7.26 8.12 -15.18
N PRO A 9 -7.85 9.03 -14.38
CA PRO A 9 -7.09 9.79 -13.37
C PRO A 9 -6.51 8.95 -12.23
N GLN A 10 -6.90 7.67 -12.11
CA GLN A 10 -6.40 6.75 -11.10
C GLN A 10 -5.24 5.87 -11.62
N LEU A 11 -4.86 6.03 -12.89
CA LEU A 11 -3.81 5.24 -13.52
C LEU A 11 -2.45 5.53 -12.84
N PRO A 12 -1.75 4.50 -12.29
CA PRO A 12 -0.51 4.71 -11.54
C PRO A 12 0.58 5.45 -12.31
N ILE A 13 0.65 5.29 -13.65
CA ILE A 13 1.68 5.95 -14.47
C ILE A 13 1.64 7.48 -14.39
N LEU A 14 0.53 8.08 -13.98
CA LEU A 14 0.42 9.52 -13.78
C LEU A 14 1.31 10.04 -12.64
N LEU A 15 1.80 9.15 -11.78
CA LEU A 15 2.79 9.47 -10.74
C LEU A 15 4.24 9.41 -11.22
N ASP A 16 4.51 8.89 -12.44
CA ASP A 16 5.88 8.63 -12.92
C ASP A 16 6.74 9.89 -12.90
N GLU A 17 6.26 10.98 -13.49
CA GLU A 17 6.98 12.27 -13.53
C GLU A 17 7.12 12.87 -12.13
N VAL A 18 6.07 12.79 -11.31
CA VAL A 18 6.11 13.33 -9.93
C VAL A 18 7.16 12.60 -9.10
N CYS A 19 7.18 11.28 -9.17
CA CYS A 19 8.18 10.47 -8.44
C CYS A 19 9.61 10.74 -8.94
N CYS A 20 9.76 10.98 -10.26
CA CYS A 20 11.05 11.20 -10.90
C CYS A 20 11.61 12.59 -10.58
N PHE A 21 10.80 13.63 -10.74
CA PHE A 21 11.27 15.02 -10.62
C PHE A 21 11.27 15.55 -9.18
N PHE A 22 10.59 14.89 -8.26
CA PHE A 22 10.53 15.24 -6.84
C PHE A 22 10.98 14.06 -5.96
N PRO A 23 12.24 13.62 -6.06
CA PRO A 23 12.71 12.43 -5.33
C PRO A 23 12.72 12.61 -3.81
N GLU A 24 12.74 13.84 -3.32
CA GLU A 24 12.63 14.17 -1.89
C GLU A 24 11.22 14.02 -1.34
N LEU A 25 10.20 14.00 -2.20
CA LEU A 25 8.81 13.88 -1.82
C LEU A 25 8.47 12.41 -1.54
N LYS A 26 8.10 12.09 -0.31
CA LYS A 26 7.58 10.77 0.05
C LYS A 26 6.12 10.65 -0.39
N ILE A 27 5.84 9.76 -1.32
CA ILE A 27 4.51 9.56 -1.89
C ILE A 27 3.96 8.22 -1.40
N VAL A 28 2.82 8.25 -0.72
CA VAL A 28 2.10 7.05 -0.29
C VAL A 28 0.79 6.95 -1.05
N THR A 29 0.67 5.95 -1.92
CA THR A 29 -0.60 5.69 -2.61
C THR A 29 -1.60 5.09 -1.63
N ARG A 30 -2.82 5.61 -1.64
CA ARG A 30 -3.94 5.06 -0.88
C ARG A 30 -4.61 4.00 -1.73
N HIS A 31 -4.40 2.71 -1.39
CA HIS A 31 -4.89 1.61 -2.22
C HIS A 31 -4.71 1.93 -3.72
N GLY A 32 -5.47 1.27 -4.55
CA GLY A 32 -5.49 1.64 -5.94
C GLY A 32 -4.33 1.09 -6.74
N GLY A 33 -4.36 1.52 -7.95
CA GLY A 33 -3.62 0.86 -8.97
C GLY A 33 -4.43 -0.27 -9.61
N GLU A 34 -5.52 -0.74 -9.01
CA GLU A 34 -6.37 -1.73 -9.65
C GLU A 34 -7.11 -1.10 -10.86
N PRO A 35 -7.16 -1.83 -11.98
CA PRO A 35 -6.61 -3.17 -12.21
C PRO A 35 -5.11 -3.21 -12.59
N TRP A 36 -4.37 -2.13 -12.49
CA TRP A 36 -2.98 -1.99 -12.95
C TRP A 36 -1.96 -2.33 -11.84
N THR A 37 -2.18 -3.39 -11.08
CA THR A 37 -1.33 -3.76 -9.94
C THR A 37 0.10 -4.11 -10.35
N GLU A 38 0.29 -4.76 -11.51
CA GLU A 38 1.62 -5.03 -12.06
C GLU A 38 2.40 -3.73 -12.35
N LEU A 39 1.72 -2.74 -12.94
CA LEU A 39 2.30 -1.43 -13.19
C LEU A 39 2.66 -0.74 -11.87
N MET A 40 1.78 -0.83 -10.87
CA MET A 40 2.05 -0.28 -9.53
C MET A 40 3.29 -0.90 -8.90
N VAL A 41 3.45 -2.22 -8.97
CA VAL A 41 4.65 -2.94 -8.50
C VAL A 41 5.89 -2.45 -9.25
N LYS A 42 5.80 -2.30 -10.58
CA LYS A 42 6.92 -1.77 -11.37
C LYS A 42 7.34 -0.37 -10.93
N MET A 43 6.39 0.49 -10.63
CA MET A 43 6.67 1.85 -10.14
C MET A 43 7.27 1.84 -8.74
N LEU A 44 6.75 0.99 -7.84
CA LEU A 44 7.31 0.80 -6.49
C LEU A 44 8.76 0.32 -6.52
N LEU A 45 9.11 -0.52 -7.51
CA LEU A 45 10.49 -0.97 -7.74
C LEU A 45 11.38 0.15 -8.28
N LYS A 46 10.84 0.98 -9.17
CA LYS A 46 11.57 2.05 -9.84
C LYS A 46 11.87 3.24 -8.91
N PHE A 47 10.89 3.64 -8.10
CA PHE A 47 10.95 4.87 -7.32
C PHE A 47 11.15 4.62 -5.82
N PRO A 48 12.33 5.01 -5.25
CA PRO A 48 12.60 4.85 -3.82
C PRO A 48 11.61 5.61 -2.92
N ASN A 49 11.11 6.73 -3.39
CA ASN A 49 10.21 7.64 -2.67
C ASN A 49 8.71 7.28 -2.78
N LEU A 50 8.37 6.23 -3.51
CA LEU A 50 6.98 5.75 -3.67
C LEU A 50 6.70 4.57 -2.74
N TYR A 51 5.56 4.61 -2.06
CA TYR A 51 5.07 3.60 -1.12
C TYR A 51 3.61 3.26 -1.42
N TYR A 52 3.16 2.11 -0.94
CA TYR A 52 1.79 1.63 -1.11
C TYR A 52 1.11 1.38 0.24
N SER A 53 -0.15 1.80 0.36
CA SER A 53 -0.98 1.56 1.53
C SER A 53 -2.17 0.66 1.16
N THR A 54 -2.45 -0.35 1.99
CA THR A 54 -3.53 -1.33 1.76
C THR A 54 -4.92 -0.81 2.12
N SER A 55 -5.10 0.49 2.32
CA SER A 55 -6.40 1.09 2.68
C SER A 55 -7.53 0.66 1.73
N ALA A 56 -8.76 0.79 2.18
CA ALA A 56 -10.02 0.49 1.49
C ALA A 56 -10.38 -0.99 1.34
N PHE A 57 -9.43 -1.92 1.31
CA PHE A 57 -9.73 -3.34 1.15
C PHE A 57 -9.77 -4.08 2.49
N ALA A 58 -10.73 -5.02 2.62
CA ALA A 58 -10.60 -6.05 3.63
C ALA A 58 -9.38 -6.93 3.31
N PRO A 59 -8.63 -7.43 4.31
CA PRO A 59 -7.38 -8.15 4.08
C PRO A 59 -7.46 -9.29 3.07
N LYS A 60 -8.57 -10.03 3.03
CA LYS A 60 -8.79 -11.12 2.07
C LYS A 60 -8.82 -10.67 0.59
N TYR A 61 -8.95 -9.36 0.34
CA TYR A 61 -8.98 -8.79 -1.01
C TYR A 61 -7.71 -8.04 -1.37
N TYR A 62 -6.67 -8.10 -0.55
CA TYR A 62 -5.40 -7.48 -0.91
C TYR A 62 -4.88 -8.05 -2.23
N PRO A 63 -4.43 -7.19 -3.17
CA PRO A 63 -3.96 -7.65 -4.47
C PRO A 63 -2.77 -8.61 -4.34
N LYS A 64 -2.85 -9.74 -5.03
CA LYS A 64 -1.80 -10.76 -5.00
C LYS A 64 -0.44 -10.23 -5.40
N ASP A 65 -0.37 -9.40 -6.44
CA ASP A 65 0.89 -8.82 -6.93
C ASP A 65 1.58 -7.96 -5.85
N ILE A 66 0.80 -7.25 -5.05
CA ILE A 66 1.29 -6.43 -3.92
C ILE A 66 1.82 -7.34 -2.80
N LEU A 67 1.13 -8.44 -2.49
CA LEU A 67 1.58 -9.40 -1.47
C LEU A 67 2.85 -10.13 -1.90
N ASP A 68 2.91 -10.58 -3.15
CA ASP A 68 4.11 -11.21 -3.72
C ASP A 68 5.31 -10.24 -3.71
N PHE A 69 5.06 -8.97 -4.04
CA PHE A 69 6.07 -7.93 -3.97
C PHE A 69 6.53 -7.69 -2.52
N ALA A 70 5.61 -7.58 -1.56
CA ALA A 70 5.93 -7.42 -0.14
C ALA A 70 6.82 -8.56 0.38
N ASN A 71 6.51 -9.79 -0.03
CA ASN A 71 7.25 -11.00 0.37
C ASN A 71 8.63 -11.16 -0.31
N THR A 72 8.95 -10.31 -1.28
CA THR A 72 10.21 -10.42 -2.04
C THR A 72 11.07 -9.18 -1.87
N ARG A 73 10.78 -8.13 -2.63
CA ARG A 73 11.59 -6.90 -2.70
C ARG A 73 10.92 -5.68 -2.08
N GLY A 74 9.65 -5.79 -1.71
CA GLY A 74 8.80 -4.69 -1.29
C GLY A 74 8.50 -4.63 0.21
N ALA A 75 9.20 -5.42 1.04
CA ALA A 75 8.92 -5.46 2.48
C ALA A 75 8.93 -4.07 3.15
N ASP A 76 9.78 -3.16 2.66
CA ASP A 76 9.92 -1.79 3.17
C ASP A 76 9.02 -0.76 2.48
N LYS A 77 8.16 -1.21 1.57
CA LYS A 77 7.34 -0.34 0.71
C LYS A 77 5.85 -0.39 1.00
N ILE A 78 5.38 -1.46 1.64
CA ILE A 78 3.96 -1.71 1.85
C ILE A 78 3.57 -1.34 3.28
N ILE A 79 2.54 -0.52 3.42
CA ILE A 79 2.06 0.03 4.68
C ILE A 79 0.64 -0.48 4.94
N HIS A 80 0.42 -1.03 6.13
CA HIS A 80 -0.92 -1.40 6.57
C HIS A 80 -1.76 -0.16 6.82
N ALA A 81 -2.97 -0.14 6.27
CA ALA A 81 -3.98 0.85 6.60
C ALA A 81 -5.38 0.23 6.51
N GLY A 82 -6.23 0.63 7.42
CA GLY A 82 -7.64 0.30 7.40
C GLY A 82 -8.47 1.33 6.64
N TYR A 83 -9.77 1.04 6.53
CA TYR A 83 -10.76 1.96 5.95
C TYR A 83 -12.08 1.87 6.71
N TRP A 84 -12.08 2.48 7.85
CA TRP A 84 -13.16 2.34 8.83
C TRP A 84 -14.55 2.81 8.34
N ALA A 85 -14.60 3.85 7.52
CA ALA A 85 -15.85 4.59 7.25
C ALA A 85 -16.76 3.98 6.16
N ALA A 86 -16.36 2.93 5.43
CA ALA A 86 -17.10 2.41 4.27
C ALA A 86 -17.65 0.99 4.49
N GLY A 87 -18.16 0.70 5.67
CA GLY A 87 -18.71 -0.62 6.00
C GLY A 87 -17.64 -1.69 6.32
N LEU A 88 -16.38 -1.30 6.39
CA LEU A 88 -15.29 -2.14 6.85
C LEU A 88 -14.94 -1.77 8.29
N THR A 89 -15.14 -2.68 9.24
CA THR A 89 -14.83 -2.46 10.64
C THR A 89 -13.40 -2.85 10.98
N LEU A 90 -12.85 -2.26 12.04
CA LEU A 90 -11.52 -2.65 12.55
C LEU A 90 -11.51 -4.11 13.01
N ASP A 91 -12.56 -4.57 13.65
CA ASP A 91 -12.71 -5.96 14.12
C ASP A 91 -12.59 -6.93 12.94
N ARG A 92 -13.26 -6.63 11.82
CA ARG A 92 -13.17 -7.44 10.62
C ARG A 92 -11.75 -7.44 10.04
N ILE A 93 -11.12 -6.26 9.97
CA ILE A 93 -9.74 -6.15 9.49
C ILE A 93 -8.82 -7.03 10.34
N HIS A 94 -8.88 -6.90 11.66
CA HIS A 94 -8.04 -7.67 12.57
C HIS A 94 -8.32 -9.17 12.52
N ALA A 95 -9.57 -9.57 12.34
CA ALA A 95 -9.93 -10.99 12.20
C ALA A 95 -9.40 -11.61 10.90
N GLU A 96 -9.34 -10.83 9.81
CA GLU A 96 -8.89 -11.30 8.51
C GLU A 96 -7.35 -11.19 8.32
N LEU A 97 -6.66 -10.28 9.03
CA LEU A 97 -5.20 -10.08 8.90
C LEU A 97 -4.39 -11.37 8.99
N PRO A 98 -4.64 -12.29 9.95
CA PRO A 98 -3.88 -13.54 10.05
C PRO A 98 -3.98 -14.45 8.81
N THR A 99 -4.97 -14.22 7.94
CA THR A 99 -5.15 -15.00 6.71
C THR A 99 -4.30 -14.47 5.54
N VAL A 100 -3.70 -13.30 5.69
CA VAL A 100 -2.87 -12.69 4.63
C VAL A 100 -1.53 -13.44 4.54
N PRO A 101 -1.13 -13.93 3.37
CA PRO A 101 0.06 -14.76 3.22
C PRO A 101 1.36 -13.94 3.18
N LEU A 102 1.64 -13.19 4.24
CA LEU A 102 2.90 -12.50 4.43
C LEU A 102 3.88 -13.37 5.22
N ARG A 103 5.17 -13.28 4.87
CA ARG A 103 6.26 -13.91 5.62
C ARG A 103 6.41 -13.25 7.00
N ASP A 104 6.89 -14.00 7.98
CA ASP A 104 7.02 -13.53 9.36
C ASP A 104 7.84 -12.25 9.48
N GLU A 105 8.93 -12.14 8.73
CA GLU A 105 9.80 -10.97 8.73
C GLU A 105 9.17 -9.72 8.09
N VAL A 106 8.10 -9.87 7.32
CA VAL A 106 7.39 -8.76 6.66
C VAL A 106 6.35 -8.14 7.60
N TRP A 107 5.76 -8.92 8.49
CA TRP A 107 4.68 -8.47 9.37
C TRP A 107 5.01 -7.23 10.21
N PRO A 108 6.13 -7.14 10.93
CA PRO A 108 6.45 -5.94 11.72
C PRO A 108 6.58 -4.70 10.85
N LYS A 109 7.20 -4.84 9.69
CA LYS A 109 7.38 -3.76 8.71
C LYS A 109 6.04 -3.28 8.17
N PHE A 110 5.20 -4.22 7.73
CA PHE A 110 3.88 -3.94 7.20
C PHE A 110 2.96 -3.24 8.20
N LEU A 111 2.90 -3.76 9.43
CA LEU A 111 1.96 -3.27 10.44
C LEU A 111 2.36 -1.91 11.04
N ARG A 112 3.66 -1.62 11.17
CA ARG A 112 4.12 -0.46 11.93
C ARG A 112 5.38 0.21 11.41
N GLU A 113 6.46 -0.54 11.17
CA GLU A 113 7.78 0.05 10.98
C GLU A 113 7.85 0.94 9.74
N ASN A 114 7.24 0.51 8.64
CA ASN A 114 7.21 1.30 7.40
C ASN A 114 6.47 2.62 7.59
N ALA A 115 5.31 2.61 8.26
CA ALA A 115 4.57 3.82 8.55
C ALA A 115 5.39 4.79 9.41
N ASN A 116 6.02 4.29 10.48
CA ASN A 116 6.87 5.10 11.35
C ASN A 116 8.02 5.75 10.58
N ARG A 117 8.69 4.99 9.73
CA ARG A 117 9.82 5.48 8.93
C ARG A 117 9.38 6.50 7.87
N VAL A 118 8.27 6.25 7.20
CA VAL A 118 7.78 7.11 6.11
C VAL A 118 7.20 8.41 6.65
N PHE A 119 6.40 8.35 7.71
CA PHE A 119 5.74 9.51 8.30
C PHE A 119 6.52 10.20 9.42
N GLY A 120 7.70 9.71 9.76
CA GLY A 120 8.54 10.32 10.79
C GLY A 120 8.00 10.16 12.22
N GLN A 121 7.16 9.16 12.47
CA GLN A 121 6.58 8.87 13.78
C GLN A 121 7.51 7.98 14.64
N ALA A 122 8.81 8.27 14.60
CA ALA A 122 9.79 7.58 15.45
C ALA A 122 9.47 7.85 16.92
N GLY A 123 9.22 6.81 17.70
CA GLY A 123 9.04 6.90 19.15
C GLY A 123 7.60 6.68 19.66
N ILE A 124 6.63 6.36 18.81
CA ILE A 124 5.37 5.80 19.27
C ILE A 124 5.59 4.28 19.46
N ALA A 125 5.83 3.93 20.70
CA ALA A 125 5.92 2.53 21.11
C ALA A 125 4.54 1.85 21.07
#